data_dd82b9fe33ce51df06765705f34c4f69
#
_entry.id   dd82b9fe33ce51df06765705f34c4f69
#
_cell.length_a   1.000
_cell.length_b   1.000
_cell.length_c   1.000
_cell.angle_alpha   90.00
_cell.angle_beta   90.00
_cell.angle_gamma   90.00
#
_symmetry.space_group_name_H-M   'P 1'
#
loop_
_entity.id
_entity.type
_entity.pdbx_description
1 polymer ?
#
loop_
_entity_poly.entity_id
_entity_poly.type
_entity_poly.pdbx_seq_one_letter_code
_entity_poly.pdbx_strand_id
1 'polypeptide(L)'
;MKKYREEGFPVTIVRPSHTYDERNIPIGVHGMNGFWQVIRRMLDGKPVIIQGDGTSLWHLTFNRDFAVGYKGLLGNRHAIGEAFQITGDEVLTWNQIYQTIADALGVELHAYHVASEFLAEAGMSHGYDFTGSLIGDKSVSVVFDNRKLLRLSPDMRTTIPFHRGVRIALDHILSHPESCQIEDPEFDEWCDRVIMSLETAKKSI
;
A
#
# COMPACT_ATOMS: atom_id res chain seq x y z
N MET A 1 -2.87 -26.32 -4.81
CA MET A 1 -4.28 -26.41 -4.37
C MET A 1 -4.97 -27.68 -4.86
N LYS A 2 -5.06 -27.93 -6.17
CA LYS A 2 -5.71 -29.13 -6.71
C LYS A 2 -5.17 -30.42 -6.08
N LYS A 3 -3.85 -30.57 -6.02
CA LYS A 3 -3.16 -31.71 -5.39
C LYS A 3 -3.56 -31.91 -3.91
N TYR A 4 -3.61 -30.84 -3.11
CA TYR A 4 -3.98 -30.94 -1.69
C TYR A 4 -5.45 -31.33 -1.49
N ARG A 5 -6.35 -30.91 -2.40
CA ARG A 5 -7.74 -31.37 -2.39
C ARG A 5 -7.86 -32.87 -2.67
N GLU A 6 -7.11 -33.35 -3.66
CA GLU A 6 -7.07 -34.77 -4.03
C GLU A 6 -6.51 -35.64 -2.91
N GLU A 7 -5.59 -35.11 -2.10
CA GLU A 7 -5.00 -35.78 -0.94
C GLU A 7 -5.81 -35.59 0.36
N GLY A 8 -6.96 -34.90 0.30
CA GLY A 8 -7.84 -34.67 1.47
C GLY A 8 -7.33 -33.65 2.48
N PHE A 9 -6.33 -32.82 2.13
CA PHE A 9 -5.82 -31.78 3.03
C PHE A 9 -6.79 -30.60 3.14
N PRO A 10 -7.23 -30.23 4.37
CA PRO A 10 -8.23 -29.18 4.58
C PRO A 10 -7.63 -27.78 4.42
N VAL A 11 -7.65 -27.24 3.21
CA VAL A 11 -7.08 -25.94 2.86
C VAL A 11 -8.15 -24.87 2.64
N THR A 12 -7.96 -23.72 3.22
CA THR A 12 -8.65 -22.46 2.87
C THR A 12 -7.62 -21.46 2.35
N ILE A 13 -7.90 -20.83 1.20
CA ILE A 13 -7.05 -19.74 0.69
C ILE A 13 -7.59 -18.39 1.15
N VAL A 14 -6.71 -17.57 1.72
CA VAL A 14 -7.00 -16.19 2.04
C VAL A 14 -6.19 -15.28 1.09
N ARG A 15 -6.88 -14.31 0.50
CA ARG A 15 -6.30 -13.32 -0.42
C ARG A 15 -6.46 -11.94 0.21
N PRO A 16 -5.41 -11.40 0.84
CA PRO A 16 -5.41 -10.01 1.28
C PRO A 16 -5.26 -9.08 0.07
N SER A 17 -5.61 -7.81 0.23
CA SER A 17 -5.09 -6.71 -0.56
C SER A 17 -3.92 -6.08 0.21
N HIS A 18 -3.72 -4.78 0.12
CA HIS A 18 -2.67 -4.10 0.88
C HIS A 18 -3.07 -3.98 2.36
N THR A 19 -2.62 -4.94 3.16
CA THR A 19 -2.82 -4.93 4.61
C THR A 19 -1.70 -4.13 5.26
N TYR A 20 -2.05 -3.25 6.20
CA TYR A 20 -1.12 -2.42 6.95
C TYR A 20 -1.46 -2.43 8.44
N ASP A 21 -0.54 -1.95 9.27
CA ASP A 21 -0.65 -1.94 10.72
C ASP A 21 -0.09 -0.64 11.32
N GLU A 22 0.12 -0.63 12.62
CA GLU A 22 0.68 0.51 13.36
C GLU A 22 2.13 0.83 12.98
N ARG A 23 2.85 -0.08 12.34
CA ARG A 23 4.29 0.00 12.08
C ARG A 23 4.60 0.30 10.62
N ASN A 24 3.59 0.33 9.76
CA ASN A 24 3.77 0.47 8.33
C ASN A 24 2.67 1.35 7.73
N ILE A 25 3.06 2.22 6.79
CA ILE A 25 2.14 3.05 6.01
C ILE A 25 2.20 2.61 4.54
N PRO A 26 1.04 2.37 3.90
CA PRO A 26 1.00 1.97 2.50
C PRO A 26 1.44 3.12 1.59
N ILE A 27 2.59 2.93 0.95
CA ILE A 27 3.20 3.85 -0.01
C ILE A 27 3.38 3.12 -1.34
N GLY A 28 3.11 3.80 -2.45
CA GLY A 28 3.25 3.24 -3.79
C GLY A 28 4.71 3.16 -4.25
N VAL A 29 5.43 4.26 -4.16
CA VAL A 29 6.82 4.40 -4.62
C VAL A 29 7.70 4.65 -3.41
N HIS A 30 8.60 3.72 -3.10
CA HIS A 30 9.53 3.82 -1.97
C HIS A 30 10.85 3.11 -2.28
N GLY A 31 11.89 3.46 -1.55
CA GLY A 31 13.21 2.81 -1.63
C GLY A 31 13.28 1.48 -0.89
N MET A 32 14.50 0.97 -0.72
CA MET A 32 14.76 -0.34 -0.10
C MET A 32 14.38 -0.38 1.38
N ASN A 33 14.45 0.75 2.08
CA ASN A 33 14.15 0.86 3.50
C ASN A 33 12.66 1.16 3.78
N GLY A 34 11.80 1.08 2.74
CA GLY A 34 10.35 1.17 2.89
C GLY A 34 9.83 2.61 2.91
N PHE A 35 8.76 2.81 3.68
CA PHE A 35 7.89 4.01 3.58
C PHE A 35 8.46 5.29 4.22
N TRP A 36 9.35 5.15 5.23
CA TRP A 36 9.70 6.29 6.08
C TRP A 36 10.30 7.48 5.32
N GLN A 37 11.17 7.23 4.34
CA GLN A 37 11.77 8.32 3.58
C GLN A 37 10.73 9.15 2.82
N VAL A 38 9.61 8.55 2.38
CA VAL A 38 8.52 9.30 1.75
C VAL A 38 7.78 10.17 2.76
N ILE A 39 7.53 9.65 3.97
CA ILE A 39 6.95 10.43 5.08
C ILE A 39 7.88 11.58 5.47
N ARG A 40 9.19 11.32 5.55
CA ARG A 40 10.19 12.35 5.84
C ARG A 40 10.20 13.46 4.78
N ARG A 41 10.12 13.10 3.49
CA ARG A 41 10.00 14.09 2.39
C ARG A 41 8.76 14.97 2.55
N MET A 42 7.61 14.39 2.94
CA MET A 42 6.40 15.18 3.21
C MET A 42 6.61 16.16 4.37
N LEU A 43 7.22 15.72 5.48
CA LEU A 43 7.53 16.56 6.63
C LEU A 43 8.50 17.69 6.30
N ASP A 44 9.45 17.44 5.41
CA ASP A 44 10.44 18.41 4.95
C ASP A 44 9.90 19.33 3.82
N GLY A 45 8.64 19.20 3.41
CA GLY A 45 8.02 19.96 2.33
C GLY A 45 8.61 19.64 0.95
N LYS A 46 9.26 18.50 0.80
CA LYS A 46 9.79 18.02 -0.48
C LYS A 46 8.71 17.35 -1.33
N PRO A 47 8.81 17.41 -2.66
CA PRO A 47 7.91 16.66 -3.52
C PRO A 47 8.05 15.14 -3.32
N VAL A 48 6.92 14.43 -3.34
CA VAL A 48 6.87 12.98 -3.29
C VAL A 48 6.37 12.41 -4.61
N ILE A 49 7.00 11.33 -5.07
CA ILE A 49 6.65 10.69 -6.34
C ILE A 49 5.44 9.81 -6.14
N ILE A 50 4.43 10.00 -7.02
CA ILE A 50 3.26 9.13 -7.14
C ILE A 50 3.29 8.49 -8.53
N GLN A 51 3.09 7.17 -8.59
CA GLN A 51 3.09 6.41 -9.84
C GLN A 51 1.91 6.78 -10.75
N GLY A 52 2.16 6.81 -12.05
CA GLY A 52 1.17 7.13 -13.07
C GLY A 52 0.61 8.52 -12.87
N ASP A 53 -0.68 8.66 -13.00
CA ASP A 53 -1.46 9.87 -12.66
C ASP A 53 -2.06 9.81 -11.24
N GLY A 54 -1.75 8.77 -10.50
CA GLY A 54 -2.26 8.54 -9.14
C GLY A 54 -3.73 8.16 -9.06
N THR A 55 -4.40 7.85 -10.19
CA THR A 55 -5.86 7.57 -10.23
C THR A 55 -6.21 6.09 -10.12
N SER A 56 -5.24 5.19 -10.21
CA SER A 56 -5.50 3.76 -10.02
C SER A 56 -6.07 3.48 -8.63
N LEU A 57 -7.08 2.60 -8.60
CA LEU A 57 -7.86 2.29 -7.39
C LEU A 57 -7.22 1.15 -6.59
N TRP A 58 -7.25 1.29 -5.27
CA TRP A 58 -6.68 0.32 -4.36
C TRP A 58 -7.50 0.11 -3.10
N HIS A 59 -7.42 -1.10 -2.51
CA HIS A 59 -7.98 -1.40 -1.20
C HIS A 59 -6.89 -1.45 -0.14
N LEU A 60 -7.09 -0.69 0.94
CA LEU A 60 -6.25 -0.72 2.13
C LEU A 60 -7.02 -1.36 3.28
N THR A 61 -6.37 -2.26 4.01
CA THR A 61 -7.03 -2.98 5.11
C THR A 61 -6.17 -2.90 6.35
N PHE A 62 -6.72 -2.31 7.42
CA PHE A 62 -6.02 -2.30 8.69
C PHE A 62 -5.97 -3.73 9.28
N ASN A 63 -4.85 -4.12 9.88
CA ASN A 63 -4.60 -5.49 10.37
C ASN A 63 -5.69 -6.02 11.31
N ARG A 64 -6.28 -5.14 12.14
CA ARG A 64 -7.34 -5.52 13.08
C ARG A 64 -8.62 -5.92 12.37
N ASP A 65 -9.01 -5.19 11.33
CA ASP A 65 -10.18 -5.54 10.51
C ASP A 65 -9.92 -6.83 9.70
N PHE A 66 -8.70 -6.96 9.15
CA PHE A 66 -8.28 -8.22 8.50
C PHE A 66 -8.38 -9.40 9.45
N ALA A 67 -7.93 -9.26 10.70
CA ALA A 67 -7.96 -10.31 11.71
C ALA A 67 -9.38 -10.79 12.04
N VAL A 68 -10.39 -9.90 12.03
CA VAL A 68 -11.79 -10.29 12.23
C VAL A 68 -12.26 -11.20 11.11
N GLY A 69 -12.01 -10.82 9.85
CA GLY A 69 -12.35 -11.64 8.68
C GLY A 69 -11.63 -13.00 8.70
N TYR A 70 -10.34 -12.98 9.02
CA TYR A 70 -9.51 -14.18 9.11
C TYR A 70 -10.01 -15.15 10.21
N LYS A 71 -10.33 -14.62 11.40
CA LYS A 71 -10.89 -15.39 12.53
C LYS A 71 -12.17 -16.13 12.14
N GLY A 72 -13.04 -15.52 11.34
CA GLY A 72 -14.28 -16.14 10.86
C GLY A 72 -14.06 -17.34 9.94
N LEU A 73 -12.88 -17.47 9.35
CA LEU A 73 -12.51 -18.60 8.50
C LEU A 73 -11.79 -19.73 9.25
N LEU A 74 -11.13 -19.41 10.38
CA LEU A 74 -10.39 -20.41 11.16
C LEU A 74 -11.33 -21.49 11.72
N GLY A 75 -11.02 -22.75 11.41
CA GLY A 75 -11.82 -23.90 11.84
C GLY A 75 -13.19 -24.02 11.19
N ASN A 76 -13.54 -23.12 10.26
CA ASN A 76 -14.83 -23.15 9.58
C ASN A 76 -14.82 -24.21 8.47
N ARG A 77 -15.58 -25.27 8.67
CA ARG A 77 -15.66 -26.39 7.71
C ARG A 77 -16.20 -25.97 6.33
N HIS A 78 -17.02 -24.94 6.26
CA HIS A 78 -17.55 -24.40 5.00
C HIS A 78 -16.51 -23.58 4.22
N ALA A 79 -15.40 -23.24 4.85
CA ALA A 79 -14.29 -22.53 4.19
C ALA A 79 -13.30 -23.50 3.53
N ILE A 80 -13.34 -24.80 3.87
CA ILE A 80 -12.40 -25.79 3.35
C ILE A 80 -12.57 -25.95 1.83
N GLY A 81 -11.45 -25.87 1.12
CA GLY A 81 -11.41 -26.01 -0.33
C GLY A 81 -11.76 -24.71 -1.09
N GLU A 82 -12.04 -23.63 -0.37
CA GLU A 82 -12.49 -22.37 -0.93
C GLU A 82 -11.42 -21.27 -0.81
N ALA A 83 -11.59 -20.20 -1.62
CA ALA A 83 -10.75 -19.00 -1.56
C ALA A 83 -11.60 -17.79 -1.17
N PHE A 84 -11.10 -16.96 -0.27
CA PHE A 84 -11.76 -15.77 0.24
C PHE A 84 -10.88 -14.54 0.08
N GLN A 85 -11.48 -13.44 -0.39
CA GLN A 85 -10.90 -12.12 -0.31
C GLN A 85 -11.18 -11.56 1.09
N ILE A 86 -10.19 -10.93 1.72
CA ILE A 86 -10.35 -10.17 2.95
C ILE A 86 -9.73 -8.79 2.73
N THR A 87 -10.59 -7.78 2.55
CA THR A 87 -10.16 -6.41 2.29
C THR A 87 -11.02 -5.41 3.07
N GLY A 88 -10.51 -4.19 3.21
CA GLY A 88 -11.32 -3.05 3.62
C GLY A 88 -12.41 -2.74 2.59
N ASP A 89 -13.46 -2.04 3.01
CA ASP A 89 -14.55 -1.64 2.13
C ASP A 89 -14.25 -0.37 1.32
N GLU A 90 -13.27 0.43 1.76
CA GLU A 90 -12.86 1.64 1.06
C GLU A 90 -12.07 1.31 -0.21
N VAL A 91 -12.40 2.03 -1.27
CA VAL A 91 -11.67 2.03 -2.53
C VAL A 91 -11.10 3.43 -2.72
N LEU A 92 -9.79 3.56 -2.69
CA LEU A 92 -9.09 4.84 -2.75
C LEU A 92 -8.18 4.90 -3.97
N THR A 93 -8.05 6.07 -4.57
CA THR A 93 -6.98 6.34 -5.52
C THR A 93 -5.65 6.56 -4.77
N TRP A 94 -4.52 6.37 -5.44
CA TRP A 94 -3.23 6.70 -4.83
C TRP A 94 -3.13 8.17 -4.46
N ASN A 95 -3.70 9.07 -5.25
CA ASN A 95 -3.80 10.49 -4.88
C ASN A 95 -4.52 10.70 -3.55
N GLN A 96 -5.65 10.02 -3.33
CA GLN A 96 -6.39 10.08 -2.06
C GLN A 96 -5.59 9.47 -0.91
N ILE A 97 -4.86 8.38 -1.15
CA ILE A 97 -4.00 7.75 -0.14
C ILE A 97 -2.92 8.73 0.32
N TYR A 98 -2.15 9.31 -0.60
CA TYR A 98 -1.09 10.25 -0.27
C TYR A 98 -1.63 11.54 0.37
N GLN A 99 -2.76 12.06 -0.12
CA GLN A 99 -3.40 13.23 0.50
C GLN A 99 -3.84 12.94 1.93
N THR A 100 -4.44 11.77 2.18
CA THR A 100 -4.85 11.36 3.54
C THR A 100 -3.66 11.25 4.51
N ILE A 101 -2.51 10.80 4.00
CA ILE A 101 -1.26 10.76 4.80
C ILE A 101 -0.80 12.19 5.13
N ALA A 102 -0.73 13.07 4.13
CA ALA A 102 -0.32 14.46 4.32
C ALA A 102 -1.25 15.22 5.28
N ASP A 103 -2.57 15.02 5.15
CA ASP A 103 -3.58 15.58 6.06
C ASP A 103 -3.38 15.08 7.50
N ALA A 104 -3.04 13.81 7.67
CA ALA A 104 -2.78 13.24 8.98
C ALA A 104 -1.48 13.75 9.61
N LEU A 105 -0.49 14.09 8.80
CA LEU A 105 0.76 14.76 9.22
C LEU A 105 0.59 16.25 9.47
N GLY A 106 -0.49 16.87 8.97
CA GLY A 106 -0.73 18.31 9.05
C GLY A 106 0.16 19.14 8.11
N VAL A 107 0.58 18.56 6.96
CA VAL A 107 1.44 19.18 5.95
C VAL A 107 0.76 19.28 4.60
N GLU A 108 1.24 20.17 3.73
CA GLU A 108 0.81 20.25 2.34
C GLU A 108 1.43 19.11 1.52
N LEU A 109 0.65 18.47 0.67
CA LEU A 109 1.13 17.43 -0.24
C LEU A 109 1.71 18.07 -1.51
N HIS A 110 2.99 17.92 -1.72
CA HIS A 110 3.65 18.25 -2.99
C HIS A 110 3.80 16.98 -3.86
N ALA A 111 2.72 16.60 -4.54
CA ALA A 111 2.72 15.40 -5.39
C ALA A 111 3.43 15.64 -6.72
N TYR A 112 4.30 14.72 -7.13
CA TYR A 112 4.94 14.69 -8.43
C TYR A 112 4.62 13.37 -9.14
N HIS A 113 3.80 13.45 -10.20
CA HIS A 113 3.33 12.27 -10.92
C HIS A 113 4.34 11.85 -11.98
N VAL A 114 4.70 10.55 -11.97
CA VAL A 114 5.67 9.97 -12.90
C VAL A 114 5.13 8.68 -13.46
N ALA A 115 5.21 8.49 -14.79
CA ALA A 115 4.78 7.27 -15.45
C ALA A 115 5.42 6.02 -14.82
N SER A 116 4.63 4.99 -14.57
CA SER A 116 5.09 3.76 -13.90
C SER A 116 6.21 3.07 -14.67
N GLU A 117 6.15 3.09 -16.00
CA GLU A 117 7.17 2.54 -16.88
C GLU A 117 8.50 3.28 -16.73
N PHE A 118 8.45 4.63 -16.67
CA PHE A 118 9.66 5.43 -16.44
C PHE A 118 10.28 5.11 -15.08
N LEU A 119 9.45 5.00 -14.02
CA LEU A 119 9.94 4.63 -12.69
C LEU A 119 10.58 3.24 -12.68
N ALA A 120 9.99 2.27 -13.39
CA ALA A 120 10.53 0.92 -13.48
C ALA A 120 11.92 0.91 -14.15
N GLU A 121 12.09 1.66 -15.25
CA GLU A 121 13.38 1.77 -15.94
C GLU A 121 14.41 2.53 -15.10
N ALA A 122 14.03 3.70 -14.56
CA ALA A 122 14.93 4.55 -13.79
C ALA A 122 15.34 3.92 -12.43
N GLY A 123 14.47 3.10 -11.82
CA GLY A 123 14.73 2.42 -10.55
C GLY A 123 15.62 1.19 -10.68
N MET A 124 15.70 0.59 -11.87
CA MET A 124 16.38 -0.69 -12.10
C MET A 124 17.86 -0.66 -11.70
N SER A 125 18.58 0.42 -12.01
CA SER A 125 20.00 0.60 -11.67
C SER A 125 20.26 0.77 -10.16
N HIS A 126 19.21 1.04 -9.38
CA HIS A 126 19.24 1.21 -7.92
C HIS A 126 18.65 0.00 -7.20
N GLY A 127 18.29 -1.07 -7.92
CA GLY A 127 17.70 -2.28 -7.36
C GLY A 127 16.24 -2.14 -6.93
N TYR A 128 15.54 -1.06 -7.32
CA TYR A 128 14.12 -0.89 -7.00
C TYR A 128 13.25 -1.73 -7.95
N ASP A 129 12.54 -2.72 -7.44
CA ASP A 129 11.62 -3.55 -8.24
C ASP A 129 10.28 -2.84 -8.48
N PHE A 130 10.32 -1.74 -9.23
CA PHE A 130 9.10 -1.05 -9.66
C PHE A 130 8.40 -1.76 -10.83
N THR A 131 9.07 -2.68 -11.53
CA THR A 131 8.41 -3.54 -12.52
C THR A 131 7.39 -4.44 -11.83
N GLY A 132 7.77 -5.14 -10.78
CA GLY A 132 6.84 -5.98 -10.00
C GLY A 132 5.83 -5.17 -9.22
N SER A 133 6.30 -4.17 -8.46
CA SER A 133 5.48 -3.45 -7.49
C SER A 133 4.55 -2.39 -8.10
N LEU A 134 4.89 -1.80 -9.25
CA LEU A 134 4.04 -0.81 -9.92
C LEU A 134 3.37 -1.41 -11.15
N ILE A 135 4.11 -1.81 -12.19
CA ILE A 135 3.52 -2.29 -13.45
C ILE A 135 2.75 -3.59 -13.23
N GLY A 136 3.30 -4.51 -12.44
CA GLY A 136 2.65 -5.78 -12.10
C GLY A 136 1.53 -5.67 -11.08
N ASP A 137 1.38 -4.53 -10.40
CA ASP A 137 0.48 -4.39 -9.25
C ASP A 137 -0.21 -3.02 -9.21
N LYS A 138 0.44 -1.96 -8.71
CA LYS A 138 -0.21 -0.71 -8.28
C LYS A 138 -0.64 0.25 -9.40
N SER A 139 -0.13 0.09 -10.62
CA SER A 139 -0.55 0.91 -11.77
C SER A 139 -1.93 0.52 -12.33
N VAL A 140 -2.46 -0.64 -11.95
CA VAL A 140 -3.76 -1.14 -12.40
C VAL A 140 -4.78 -1.04 -11.27
N SER A 141 -5.98 -0.52 -11.59
CA SER A 141 -7.08 -0.46 -10.61
C SER A 141 -7.54 -1.85 -10.20
N VAL A 142 -7.65 -2.07 -8.90
CA VAL A 142 -8.14 -3.32 -8.32
C VAL A 142 -9.28 -3.02 -7.35
N VAL A 143 -10.44 -3.64 -7.60
CA VAL A 143 -11.61 -3.55 -6.73
C VAL A 143 -12.05 -4.97 -6.36
N PHE A 144 -12.06 -5.26 -5.06
CA PHE A 144 -12.36 -6.58 -4.53
C PHE A 144 -13.76 -6.64 -3.91
N ASP A 145 -14.30 -7.85 -3.83
CA ASP A 145 -15.63 -8.13 -3.30
C ASP A 145 -15.55 -9.09 -2.11
N ASN A 146 -15.99 -8.62 -0.95
CA ASN A 146 -16.02 -9.37 0.29
C ASN A 146 -17.31 -10.18 0.50
N ARG A 147 -18.31 -10.13 -0.41
CA ARG A 147 -19.62 -10.77 -0.20
C ARG A 147 -19.53 -12.26 0.11
N LYS A 148 -18.56 -12.96 -0.48
CA LYS A 148 -18.34 -14.38 -0.18
C LYS A 148 -17.87 -14.60 1.26
N LEU A 149 -16.96 -13.77 1.74
CA LEU A 149 -16.50 -13.80 3.13
C LEU A 149 -17.65 -13.50 4.10
N LEU A 150 -18.41 -12.44 3.84
CA LEU A 150 -19.50 -12.00 4.71
C LEU A 150 -20.60 -13.05 4.92
N ARG A 151 -20.77 -14.02 4.00
CA ARG A 151 -21.69 -15.15 4.19
C ARG A 151 -21.22 -16.12 5.28
N LEU A 152 -19.92 -16.26 5.49
CA LEU A 152 -19.34 -17.15 6.49
C LEU A 152 -18.91 -16.42 7.76
N SER A 153 -18.58 -15.15 7.64
CA SER A 153 -18.15 -14.27 8.73
C SER A 153 -18.97 -12.98 8.68
N PRO A 154 -20.26 -13.01 9.05
CA PRO A 154 -21.14 -11.85 8.98
C PRO A 154 -20.74 -10.73 9.94
N ASP A 155 -19.94 -11.03 10.95
CA ASP A 155 -19.42 -10.06 11.90
C ASP A 155 -18.24 -9.25 11.37
N MET A 156 -17.69 -9.66 10.21
CA MET A 156 -16.64 -8.89 9.56
C MET A 156 -17.19 -7.50 9.16
N ARG A 157 -16.56 -6.46 9.68
CA ARG A 157 -16.87 -5.06 9.39
C ARG A 157 -15.56 -4.31 9.27
N THR A 158 -15.50 -3.40 8.31
CA THR A 158 -14.43 -2.42 8.27
C THR A 158 -14.73 -1.33 9.30
N THR A 159 -14.02 -1.38 10.42
CA THR A 159 -14.21 -0.45 11.54
C THR A 159 -13.14 0.63 11.60
N ILE A 160 -12.04 0.42 10.89
CA ILE A 160 -10.89 1.32 10.84
C ILE A 160 -10.67 1.76 9.39
N PRO A 161 -11.37 2.81 8.93
CA PRO A 161 -11.14 3.39 7.62
C PRO A 161 -9.74 4.00 7.54
N PHE A 162 -9.22 4.21 6.32
CA PHE A 162 -7.82 4.58 6.12
C PHE A 162 -7.43 5.87 6.85
N HIS A 163 -8.27 6.89 6.84
CA HIS A 163 -8.00 8.15 7.54
C HIS A 163 -7.84 8.01 9.08
N ARG A 164 -8.39 6.95 9.68
CA ARG A 164 -8.17 6.60 11.09
C ARG A 164 -6.96 5.71 11.27
N GLY A 165 -6.82 4.71 10.41
CA GLY A 165 -5.71 3.75 10.48
C GLY A 165 -4.36 4.42 10.28
N VAL A 166 -4.26 5.38 9.34
CA VAL A 166 -3.01 6.13 9.10
C VAL A 166 -2.61 6.98 10.31
N ARG A 167 -3.56 7.57 11.03
CA ARG A 167 -3.25 8.31 12.27
C ARG A 167 -2.73 7.39 13.36
N ILE A 168 -3.35 6.22 13.54
CA ILE A 168 -2.85 5.21 14.49
C ILE A 168 -1.42 4.79 14.12
N ALA A 169 -1.14 4.59 12.83
CA ALA A 169 0.19 4.24 12.36
C ALA A 169 1.19 5.38 12.60
N LEU A 170 0.85 6.61 12.22
CA LEU A 170 1.70 7.78 12.42
C LEU A 170 2.00 8.03 13.90
N ASP A 171 1.00 7.95 14.78
CA ASP A 171 1.19 8.10 16.24
C ASP A 171 2.20 7.08 16.76
N HIS A 172 2.12 5.83 16.30
CA HIS A 172 3.07 4.79 16.66
C HIS A 172 4.47 5.06 16.07
N ILE A 173 4.56 5.32 14.77
CA ILE A 173 5.82 5.54 14.05
C ILE A 173 6.59 6.73 14.63
N LEU A 174 5.90 7.84 14.89
CA LEU A 174 6.51 9.05 15.45
C LEU A 174 6.95 8.87 16.90
N SER A 175 6.29 7.97 17.64
CA SER A 175 6.66 7.63 19.03
C SER A 175 7.78 6.59 19.12
N HIS A 176 8.12 5.91 18.02
CA HIS A 176 9.12 4.83 17.99
C HIS A 176 10.16 5.04 16.87
N PRO A 177 10.93 6.16 16.91
CA PRO A 177 11.83 6.52 15.81
C PRO A 177 12.89 5.44 15.54
N GLU A 178 13.46 4.85 16.57
CA GLU A 178 14.55 3.85 16.43
C GLU A 178 14.14 2.61 15.62
N SER A 179 12.87 2.21 15.68
CA SER A 179 12.38 0.98 15.03
C SER A 179 11.57 1.22 13.75
N CYS A 180 11.05 2.43 13.56
CA CYS A 180 10.11 2.74 12.46
C CYS A 180 10.62 3.81 11.48
N GLN A 181 11.60 4.63 11.89
CA GLN A 181 12.08 5.75 11.08
C GLN A 181 13.45 5.43 10.45
N ILE A 182 13.46 4.41 9.60
CA ILE A 182 14.69 4.01 8.89
C ILE A 182 14.86 4.91 7.69
N GLU A 183 15.84 5.79 7.75
CA GLU A 183 16.16 6.71 6.64
C GLU A 183 16.72 5.97 5.43
N ASP A 184 16.44 6.52 4.24
CA ASP A 184 16.92 6.04 2.95
C ASP A 184 17.43 7.23 2.11
N PRO A 185 18.59 7.78 2.45
CA PRO A 185 19.12 8.95 1.76
C PRO A 185 19.41 8.69 0.28
N GLU A 186 19.72 7.47 -0.11
CA GLU A 186 19.90 7.11 -1.51
C GLU A 186 18.58 7.25 -2.30
N PHE A 187 17.48 6.82 -1.71
CA PHE A 187 16.15 7.00 -2.30
C PHE A 187 15.73 8.48 -2.31
N ASP A 188 16.05 9.25 -1.27
CA ASP A 188 15.79 10.69 -1.23
C ASP A 188 16.48 11.42 -2.40
N GLU A 189 17.77 11.19 -2.58
CA GLU A 189 18.57 11.74 -3.69
C GLU A 189 18.06 11.24 -5.06
N TRP A 190 17.66 9.98 -5.15
CA TRP A 190 17.11 9.43 -6.39
C TRP A 190 15.81 10.16 -6.77
N CYS A 191 14.91 10.41 -5.83
CA CYS A 191 13.69 11.18 -6.07
C CYS A 191 14.02 12.59 -6.60
N ASP A 192 14.97 13.28 -5.96
CA ASP A 192 15.37 14.62 -6.37
C ASP A 192 15.97 14.62 -7.79
N ARG A 193 16.80 13.63 -8.15
CA ARG A 193 17.34 13.46 -9.51
C ARG A 193 16.26 13.19 -10.55
N VAL A 194 15.30 12.31 -10.26
CA VAL A 194 14.19 12.01 -11.16
C VAL A 194 13.37 13.26 -11.45
N ILE A 195 12.98 13.98 -10.40
CA ILE A 195 12.16 15.19 -10.52
C ILE A 195 12.93 16.28 -11.30
N MET A 196 14.18 16.53 -10.95
CA MET A 196 15.01 17.53 -11.62
C MET A 196 15.23 17.21 -13.10
N SER A 197 15.44 15.95 -13.44
CA SER A 197 15.63 15.52 -14.85
C SER A 197 14.37 15.75 -15.67
N LEU A 198 13.19 15.41 -15.12
CA LEU A 198 11.92 15.64 -15.80
C LEU A 198 11.57 17.13 -15.93
N GLU A 199 11.83 17.94 -14.89
CA GLU A 199 11.66 19.39 -14.97
C GLU A 199 12.60 20.04 -15.98
N THR A 200 13.81 19.54 -16.11
CA THR A 200 14.76 20.01 -17.13
C THR A 200 14.27 19.64 -18.53
N ALA A 201 13.82 18.42 -18.74
CA ALA A 201 13.25 17.98 -20.00
C ALA A 201 12.03 18.81 -20.42
N LYS A 202 11.11 19.11 -19.50
CA LYS A 202 9.94 19.98 -19.77
C LYS A 202 10.36 21.39 -20.26
N LYS A 203 11.46 21.95 -19.73
CA LYS A 203 11.95 23.27 -20.12
C LYS A 203 12.63 23.27 -21.48
N SER A 204 13.01 22.10 -22.00
CA SER A 204 13.67 21.96 -23.30
C SER A 204 12.71 21.77 -24.47
N ILE A 205 11.39 21.65 -24.21
CA ILE A 205 10.31 21.55 -25.20
C ILE A 205 9.67 22.93 -25.41
#